data_424d0df70c50009cd4d41ae2d38252ef
#
_entry.id   424d0df70c50009cd4d41ae2d38252ef
#
_cell.length_a   1.000
_cell.length_b   1.000
_cell.length_c   1.000
_cell.angle_alpha   90.00
_cell.angle_beta   90.00
_cell.angle_gamma   90.00
#
_symmetry.space_group_name_H-M   'P 1'
#
loop_
_entity.id
_entity.type
_entity.pdbx_description
1 polymer ?
#
loop_
_entity_poly.entity_id
_entity_poly.type
_entity_poly.pdbx_seq_one_letter_code
_entity_poly.pdbx_strand_id
1 'polypeptide(L)'
;MGIATLNESAALRLHEAAFVFDGHNDLAPFLIEGESLDDRAGKGHLDLRRMRTGGLNGGIFAVWIDPKLPDPLDRALSGLRRLVEILDAHPDFHVVRTADDLQEASRASRIVAVPGIEGGYPIAAGHIDDVDRLFDAGMRCLTLSWMQPTEWVDAAGAAPVHGGLTEFGVQVLDRLARLGALIDVSHCSDRATEDVLTGARSLGVPVAATHSGARSVADHPRNLPDDLLEAIAATDGIVGINFFSAYIDEAFGRGFRQIQARFAPAYSWNLDALGDACSRELTPVPFDRILEHVEHVQSVAGAAHVGLGSDFDGVVTLPDGLRDVADLPRITAGLAARGFDEPALRAFLGSNWLRTLEAVLP
;
A
#
# COMPACT_ATOMS: atom_id res chain seq x y z
N MET A 1 3.28 32.01 17.31
CA MET A 1 4.34 31.22 17.92
C MET A 1 4.98 30.45 16.81
N GLY A 2 6.30 30.66 16.53
CA GLY A 2 6.98 29.87 15.51
C GLY A 2 7.01 28.41 15.95
N ILE A 3 6.56 27.50 15.08
CA ILE A 3 6.69 26.06 15.29
C ILE A 3 8.19 25.78 15.33
N ALA A 4 8.70 25.26 16.44
CA ALA A 4 10.11 24.89 16.53
C ALA A 4 10.31 23.66 15.64
N THR A 5 11.05 23.80 14.55
CA THR A 5 11.45 22.68 13.69
C THR A 5 12.26 21.67 14.51
N LEU A 6 11.87 20.39 14.44
CA LEU A 6 12.62 19.31 15.06
C LEU A 6 13.99 19.19 14.37
N ASN A 7 15.07 19.12 15.16
CA ASN A 7 16.35 18.74 14.60
C ASN A 7 16.39 17.23 14.31
N GLU A 8 17.33 16.80 13.48
CA GLU A 8 17.46 15.41 13.04
C GLU A 8 17.46 14.41 14.21
N SER A 9 18.26 14.67 15.26
CA SER A 9 18.31 13.79 16.44
C SER A 9 16.98 13.68 17.18
N ALA A 10 16.19 14.77 17.24
CA ALA A 10 14.85 14.74 17.83
C ALA A 10 13.87 13.98 16.92
N ALA A 11 13.96 14.14 15.61
CA ALA A 11 13.15 13.42 14.65
C ALA A 11 13.40 11.90 14.69
N LEU A 12 14.66 11.47 14.81
CA LEU A 12 15.01 10.05 14.93
C LEU A 12 14.49 9.45 16.25
N ARG A 13 14.62 10.17 17.38
CA ARG A 13 14.01 9.72 18.65
C ARG A 13 12.49 9.65 18.60
N LEU A 14 11.86 10.58 17.88
CA LEU A 14 10.42 10.53 17.64
C LEU A 14 10.04 9.29 16.83
N HIS A 15 10.80 8.98 15.77
CA HIS A 15 10.60 7.79 14.95
C HIS A 15 10.67 6.51 15.79
N GLU A 16 11.70 6.37 16.63
CA GLU A 16 11.85 5.23 17.55
C GLU A 16 10.68 5.08 18.54
N ALA A 17 10.04 6.19 18.93
CA ALA A 17 8.93 6.22 19.87
C ALA A 17 7.54 6.25 19.20
N ALA A 18 7.47 6.37 17.87
CA ALA A 18 6.22 6.37 17.12
C ALA A 18 5.79 4.95 16.78
N PHE A 19 4.49 4.77 16.54
CA PHE A 19 3.98 3.59 15.86
C PHE A 19 4.12 3.80 14.35
N VAL A 20 4.94 2.98 13.69
CA VAL A 20 5.20 3.07 12.25
C VAL A 20 4.44 1.96 11.53
N PHE A 21 3.58 2.33 10.59
CA PHE A 21 2.73 1.41 9.86
C PHE A 21 2.84 1.63 8.34
N ASP A 22 3.05 0.56 7.60
CA ASP A 22 3.14 0.57 6.14
C ASP A 22 1.82 0.11 5.51
N GLY A 23 1.21 0.96 4.70
CA GLY A 23 -0.08 0.70 4.06
C GLY A 23 -0.07 -0.43 3.05
N HIS A 24 1.10 -0.80 2.51
CA HIS A 24 1.20 -1.87 1.52
C HIS A 24 2.62 -2.40 1.38
N ASN A 25 2.75 -3.73 1.39
CA ASN A 25 3.98 -4.41 1.00
C ASN A 25 3.69 -5.82 0.45
N ASP A 26 4.62 -6.33 -0.37
CA ASP A 26 4.54 -7.62 -1.06
C ASP A 26 5.48 -8.69 -0.47
N LEU A 27 5.71 -8.65 0.84
CA LEU A 27 6.47 -9.71 1.50
C LEU A 27 5.74 -11.07 1.44
N ALA A 28 4.41 -11.07 1.44
CA ALA A 28 3.60 -12.28 1.54
C ALA A 28 3.89 -13.34 0.46
N PRO A 29 4.00 -13.01 -0.85
CA PRO A 29 4.35 -13.99 -1.88
C PRO A 29 5.64 -14.76 -1.57
N PHE A 30 6.68 -14.08 -1.11
CA PHE A 30 7.98 -14.71 -0.80
C PHE A 30 7.90 -15.63 0.41
N LEU A 31 7.15 -15.25 1.45
CA LEU A 31 6.91 -16.11 2.61
C LEU A 31 6.13 -17.37 2.24
N ILE A 32 5.12 -17.24 1.36
CA ILE A 32 4.31 -18.35 0.87
C ILE A 32 5.18 -19.33 0.07
N GLU A 33 6.15 -18.83 -0.68
CA GLU A 33 7.14 -19.61 -1.42
C GLU A 33 8.24 -20.21 -0.55
N GLY A 34 8.28 -19.90 0.75
CA GLY A 34 9.15 -20.51 1.75
C GLY A 34 10.41 -19.70 2.08
N GLU A 35 10.48 -18.41 1.71
CA GLU A 35 11.56 -17.55 2.20
C GLU A 35 11.44 -17.31 3.72
N SER A 36 12.57 -17.02 4.36
CA SER A 36 12.64 -16.75 5.80
C SER A 36 12.02 -15.39 6.12
N LEU A 37 11.16 -15.35 7.15
CA LEU A 37 10.64 -14.10 7.71
C LEU A 37 11.68 -13.37 8.55
N ASP A 38 12.61 -14.10 9.21
CA ASP A 38 13.57 -13.53 10.15
C ASP A 38 14.70 -12.75 9.45
N ASP A 39 15.29 -13.35 8.42
CA ASP A 39 16.40 -12.77 7.65
C ASP A 39 16.40 -13.36 6.25
N ARG A 40 16.22 -12.52 5.24
CA ARG A 40 16.23 -12.88 3.83
C ARG A 40 17.63 -12.74 3.19
N ALA A 41 18.67 -12.64 4.03
CA ALA A 41 20.08 -12.54 3.60
C ALA A 41 20.35 -11.39 2.60
N GLY A 42 19.65 -10.26 2.80
CA GLY A 42 19.77 -9.08 1.95
C GLY A 42 18.94 -9.11 0.67
N LYS A 43 18.12 -10.14 0.46
CA LYS A 43 17.15 -10.17 -0.64
C LYS A 43 15.93 -9.30 -0.32
N GLY A 44 15.34 -8.72 -1.37
CA GLY A 44 14.15 -7.87 -1.24
C GLY A 44 14.34 -6.72 -0.27
N HIS A 45 13.22 -6.16 0.19
CA HIS A 45 13.21 -4.95 1.01
C HIS A 45 12.80 -5.20 2.47
N LEU A 46 12.20 -6.35 2.77
CA LEU A 46 11.61 -6.66 4.08
C LEU A 46 12.11 -7.99 4.64
N ASP A 47 12.45 -7.99 5.91
CA ASP A 47 12.54 -9.10 6.83
C ASP A 47 12.43 -8.56 8.26
N LEU A 48 12.21 -9.42 9.25
CA LEU A 48 12.00 -9.01 10.64
C LEU A 48 13.17 -8.20 11.20
N ARG A 49 14.42 -8.59 10.90
CA ARG A 49 15.60 -7.88 11.36
C ARG A 49 15.65 -6.44 10.83
N ARG A 50 15.37 -6.25 9.54
CA ARG A 50 15.33 -4.91 8.91
C ARG A 50 14.10 -4.10 9.34
N MET A 51 12.93 -4.73 9.50
CA MET A 51 11.73 -4.09 10.08
C MET A 51 12.03 -3.51 11.46
N ARG A 52 12.68 -4.27 12.34
CA ARG A 52 13.08 -3.78 13.66
C ARG A 52 14.10 -2.64 13.58
N THR A 53 15.06 -2.70 12.65
CA THR A 53 16.03 -1.63 12.43
C THR A 53 15.38 -0.34 11.94
N GLY A 54 14.40 -0.46 11.05
CA GLY A 54 13.62 0.66 10.50
C GLY A 54 12.48 1.13 11.40
N GLY A 55 12.28 0.49 12.56
CA GLY A 55 11.22 0.86 13.50
C GLY A 55 9.80 0.50 13.03
N LEU A 56 9.64 -0.35 12.00
CA LEU A 56 8.33 -0.74 11.50
C LEU A 56 7.58 -1.58 12.56
N ASN A 57 6.37 -1.15 12.91
CA ASN A 57 5.51 -1.79 13.90
C ASN A 57 4.33 -2.54 13.28
N GLY A 58 4.03 -2.32 12.02
CA GLY A 58 2.96 -3.03 11.33
C GLY A 58 2.83 -2.68 9.87
N GLY A 59 1.94 -3.39 9.19
CA GLY A 59 1.63 -3.13 7.79
C GLY A 59 0.53 -4.01 7.24
N ILE A 60 0.08 -3.67 6.02
CA ILE A 60 -0.78 -4.52 5.19
C ILE A 60 0.14 -5.41 4.35
N PHE A 61 0.05 -6.73 4.56
CA PHE A 61 0.81 -7.75 3.85
C PHE A 61 -0.06 -8.31 2.73
N ALA A 62 0.23 -7.91 1.49
CA ALA A 62 -0.61 -8.22 0.35
C ALA A 62 -0.27 -9.57 -0.29
N VAL A 63 -1.29 -10.40 -0.48
CA VAL A 63 -1.21 -11.57 -1.36
C VAL A 63 -1.60 -11.10 -2.75
N TRP A 64 -0.62 -10.88 -3.59
CA TRP A 64 -0.83 -10.48 -4.97
C TRP A 64 -1.36 -11.64 -5.82
N ILE A 65 -2.32 -11.34 -6.70
CA ILE A 65 -2.98 -12.32 -7.56
C ILE A 65 -2.67 -12.02 -9.03
N ASP A 66 -1.86 -12.88 -9.64
CA ASP A 66 -1.57 -12.79 -11.07
C ASP A 66 -2.83 -13.10 -11.89
N PRO A 67 -3.37 -12.12 -12.65
CA PRO A 67 -4.59 -12.30 -13.45
C PRO A 67 -4.43 -13.26 -14.62
N LYS A 68 -3.21 -13.67 -14.95
CA LYS A 68 -2.92 -14.60 -16.06
C LYS A 68 -2.93 -16.06 -15.64
N LEU A 69 -2.84 -16.31 -14.35
CA LEU A 69 -2.84 -17.67 -13.83
C LEU A 69 -4.27 -18.14 -13.57
N PRO A 70 -4.56 -19.43 -13.83
CA PRO A 70 -5.88 -19.99 -13.60
C PRO A 70 -6.24 -19.99 -12.11
N ASP A 71 -7.52 -20.18 -11.83
CA ASP A 71 -8.07 -20.40 -10.49
C ASP A 71 -7.69 -19.30 -9.47
N PRO A 72 -7.93 -18.00 -9.77
CA PRO A 72 -7.50 -16.88 -8.93
C PRO A 72 -8.08 -16.95 -7.51
N LEU A 73 -9.30 -17.45 -7.33
CA LEU A 73 -9.92 -17.58 -6.02
C LEU A 73 -9.23 -18.64 -5.16
N ASP A 74 -8.95 -19.83 -5.71
CA ASP A 74 -8.27 -20.90 -4.95
C ASP A 74 -6.84 -20.51 -4.59
N ARG A 75 -6.18 -19.77 -5.46
CA ARG A 75 -4.85 -19.19 -5.20
C ARG A 75 -4.90 -18.15 -4.07
N ALA A 76 -5.87 -17.24 -4.10
CA ALA A 76 -6.05 -16.24 -3.05
C ALA A 76 -6.37 -16.89 -1.70
N LEU A 77 -7.30 -17.84 -1.67
CA LEU A 77 -7.68 -18.55 -0.45
C LEU A 77 -6.51 -19.33 0.15
N SER A 78 -5.75 -20.05 -0.68
CA SER A 78 -4.57 -20.80 -0.20
C SER A 78 -3.44 -19.86 0.23
N GLY A 79 -3.21 -18.77 -0.50
CA GLY A 79 -2.23 -17.75 -0.16
C GLY A 79 -2.52 -17.08 1.17
N LEU A 80 -3.76 -16.60 1.37
CA LEU A 80 -4.19 -15.99 2.64
C LEU A 80 -4.02 -16.94 3.83
N ARG A 81 -4.53 -18.18 3.71
CA ARG A 81 -4.41 -19.18 4.79
C ARG A 81 -2.95 -19.44 5.12
N ARG A 82 -2.10 -19.59 4.11
CA ARG A 82 -0.67 -19.82 4.32
C ARG A 82 0.03 -18.64 4.95
N LEU A 83 -0.26 -17.40 4.51
CA LEU A 83 0.26 -16.18 5.11
C LEU A 83 -0.14 -16.09 6.59
N VAL A 84 -1.43 -16.26 6.89
CA VAL A 84 -1.96 -16.23 8.26
C VAL A 84 -1.30 -17.29 9.14
N GLU A 85 -1.15 -18.53 8.63
CA GLU A 85 -0.45 -19.61 9.33
C GLU A 85 1.00 -19.25 9.69
N ILE A 86 1.75 -18.70 8.72
CA ILE A 86 3.15 -18.31 8.94
C ILE A 86 3.25 -17.22 10.00
N LEU A 87 2.42 -16.17 9.89
CA LEU A 87 2.48 -15.02 10.77
C LEU A 87 1.95 -15.32 12.18
N ASP A 88 0.88 -16.12 12.31
CA ASP A 88 0.36 -16.55 13.62
C ASP A 88 1.33 -17.49 14.37
N ALA A 89 2.10 -18.29 13.63
CA ALA A 89 3.11 -19.15 14.24
C ALA A 89 4.34 -18.38 14.72
N HIS A 90 4.54 -17.14 14.26
CA HIS A 90 5.73 -16.36 14.59
C HIS A 90 5.51 -15.49 15.84
N PRO A 91 6.35 -15.61 16.90
CA PRO A 91 6.14 -14.93 18.19
C PRO A 91 6.18 -13.40 18.09
N ASP A 92 6.89 -12.86 17.09
CA ASP A 92 7.05 -11.42 16.90
C ASP A 92 5.93 -10.77 16.06
N PHE A 93 4.98 -11.55 15.52
CA PHE A 93 3.86 -11.05 14.73
C PHE A 93 2.52 -11.21 15.45
N HIS A 94 1.58 -10.35 15.10
CA HIS A 94 0.18 -10.41 15.51
C HIS A 94 -0.71 -10.17 14.31
N VAL A 95 -1.44 -11.21 13.89
CA VAL A 95 -2.40 -11.11 12.78
C VAL A 95 -3.67 -10.46 13.27
N VAL A 96 -4.01 -9.30 12.69
CA VAL A 96 -5.20 -8.53 13.03
C VAL A 96 -6.43 -9.10 12.34
N ARG A 97 -7.48 -9.33 13.12
CA ARG A 97 -8.78 -9.81 12.66
C ARG A 97 -9.91 -8.84 13.00
N THR A 98 -9.75 -8.05 14.07
CA THR A 98 -10.75 -7.12 14.60
C THR A 98 -10.10 -5.79 15.00
N ALA A 99 -10.92 -4.76 15.26
CA ALA A 99 -10.44 -3.49 15.78
C ALA A 99 -9.80 -3.65 17.18
N ASP A 100 -10.33 -4.54 18.02
CA ASP A 100 -9.76 -4.84 19.34
C ASP A 100 -8.37 -5.48 19.21
N ASP A 101 -8.18 -6.43 18.27
CA ASP A 101 -6.86 -7.00 17.97
C ASP A 101 -5.85 -5.93 17.58
N LEU A 102 -6.27 -4.98 16.74
CA LEU A 102 -5.42 -3.87 16.29
C LEU A 102 -4.97 -3.00 17.46
N GLN A 103 -5.89 -2.64 18.36
CA GLN A 103 -5.59 -1.84 19.54
C GLN A 103 -4.67 -2.57 20.52
N GLU A 104 -4.88 -3.86 20.75
CA GLU A 104 -4.01 -4.69 21.58
C GLU A 104 -2.60 -4.78 20.98
N ALA A 105 -2.53 -5.14 19.70
CA ALA A 105 -1.27 -5.33 18.98
C ALA A 105 -0.45 -4.05 18.89
N SER A 106 -1.08 -2.90 18.67
CA SER A 106 -0.40 -1.60 18.60
C SER A 106 0.29 -1.17 19.89
N ARG A 107 -0.12 -1.74 21.03
CA ARG A 107 0.48 -1.51 22.35
C ARG A 107 1.55 -2.54 22.71
N ALA A 108 1.59 -3.65 21.98
CA ALA A 108 2.58 -4.70 22.16
C ALA A 108 3.84 -4.41 21.33
N SER A 109 4.95 -5.08 21.66
CA SER A 109 6.20 -5.00 20.86
C SER A 109 6.19 -5.93 19.63
N ARG A 110 5.00 -6.41 19.21
CA ARG A 110 4.82 -7.32 18.08
C ARG A 110 4.52 -6.53 16.81
N ILE A 111 4.93 -7.07 15.67
CA ILE A 111 4.60 -6.50 14.36
C ILE A 111 3.12 -6.79 14.06
N VAL A 112 2.34 -5.73 13.87
CA VAL A 112 0.93 -5.79 13.49
C VAL A 112 0.82 -6.20 12.03
N ALA A 113 0.19 -7.33 11.74
CA ALA A 113 0.01 -7.81 10.37
C ALA A 113 -1.48 -7.78 9.98
N VAL A 114 -1.80 -6.99 8.97
CA VAL A 114 -3.13 -6.94 8.35
C VAL A 114 -3.05 -7.69 7.02
N PRO A 115 -3.66 -8.88 6.86
CA PRO A 115 -3.62 -9.59 5.59
C PRO A 115 -4.47 -8.89 4.54
N GLY A 116 -3.89 -8.65 3.36
CA GLY A 116 -4.55 -8.07 2.20
C GLY A 116 -4.56 -8.98 0.98
N ILE A 117 -5.43 -8.67 0.03
CA ILE A 117 -5.38 -9.17 -1.34
C ILE A 117 -5.11 -8.01 -2.27
N GLU A 118 -4.11 -8.15 -3.15
CA GLU A 118 -3.90 -7.21 -4.23
C GLU A 118 -4.40 -7.78 -5.56
N GLY A 119 -5.43 -7.09 -6.09
CA GLY A 119 -6.15 -7.47 -7.31
C GLY A 119 -7.43 -8.26 -7.05
N GLY A 120 -8.58 -7.66 -7.36
CA GLY A 120 -9.92 -8.21 -7.16
C GLY A 120 -10.31 -9.37 -8.07
N TYR A 121 -9.37 -9.97 -8.81
CA TYR A 121 -9.58 -11.09 -9.74
C TYR A 121 -10.15 -12.37 -9.11
N PRO A 122 -9.96 -12.64 -7.81
CA PRO A 122 -10.61 -13.78 -7.13
C PRO A 122 -12.13 -13.71 -7.09
N ILE A 123 -12.71 -12.52 -7.27
CA ILE A 123 -14.15 -12.29 -7.17
C ILE A 123 -14.72 -12.23 -8.60
N ALA A 124 -15.22 -13.36 -9.09
CA ALA A 124 -15.85 -13.41 -10.42
C ALA A 124 -17.21 -12.72 -10.40
N ALA A 125 -17.60 -12.11 -11.54
CA ALA A 125 -18.88 -11.44 -11.64
C ALA A 125 -20.06 -12.40 -11.38
N GLY A 126 -20.96 -11.98 -10.47
CA GLY A 126 -22.10 -12.79 -10.02
C GLY A 126 -21.81 -13.73 -8.83
N HIS A 127 -20.58 -13.81 -8.34
CA HIS A 127 -20.16 -14.68 -7.24
C HIS A 127 -19.83 -13.86 -5.97
N ILE A 128 -20.82 -13.16 -5.43
CA ILE A 128 -20.62 -12.26 -4.28
C ILE A 128 -20.12 -12.98 -3.02
N ASP A 129 -20.46 -14.26 -2.84
CA ASP A 129 -20.03 -15.08 -1.71
C ASP A 129 -18.50 -15.32 -1.68
N ASP A 130 -17.80 -15.07 -2.79
CA ASP A 130 -16.33 -15.15 -2.83
C ASP A 130 -15.68 -14.07 -1.95
N VAL A 131 -16.34 -12.93 -1.75
CA VAL A 131 -15.89 -11.90 -0.80
C VAL A 131 -15.88 -12.44 0.63
N ASP A 132 -16.93 -13.17 1.03
CA ASP A 132 -17.01 -13.80 2.35
C ASP A 132 -15.94 -14.86 2.54
N ARG A 133 -15.73 -15.69 1.52
CA ARG A 133 -14.72 -16.76 1.56
C ARG A 133 -13.30 -16.18 1.74
N LEU A 134 -12.99 -15.06 1.09
CA LEU A 134 -11.72 -14.34 1.26
C LEU A 134 -11.61 -13.74 2.66
N PHE A 135 -12.67 -13.12 3.15
CA PHE A 135 -12.72 -12.55 4.50
C PHE A 135 -12.52 -13.62 5.58
N ASP A 136 -13.21 -14.75 5.46
CA ASP A 136 -13.08 -15.90 6.36
C ASP A 136 -11.68 -16.54 6.30
N ALA A 137 -11.01 -16.46 5.15
CA ALA A 137 -9.61 -16.89 5.00
C ALA A 137 -8.59 -15.91 5.62
N GLY A 138 -9.04 -14.75 6.10
CA GLY A 138 -8.21 -13.78 6.83
C GLY A 138 -8.07 -12.41 6.18
N MET A 139 -8.59 -12.18 4.96
CA MET A 139 -8.52 -10.87 4.29
C MET A 139 -9.15 -9.77 5.14
N ARG A 140 -8.44 -8.64 5.29
CA ARG A 140 -8.92 -7.41 5.94
C ARG A 140 -8.76 -6.17 5.06
N CYS A 141 -8.07 -6.31 3.92
CA CYS A 141 -7.93 -5.27 2.90
C CYS A 141 -8.05 -5.88 1.51
N LEU A 142 -8.78 -5.24 0.61
CA LEU A 142 -8.88 -5.62 -0.79
C LEU A 142 -8.52 -4.45 -1.70
N THR A 143 -7.42 -4.58 -2.44
CA THR A 143 -7.11 -3.71 -3.59
C THR A 143 -7.97 -4.17 -4.76
N LEU A 144 -8.89 -3.32 -5.22
CA LEU A 144 -9.99 -3.72 -6.11
C LEU A 144 -9.54 -4.16 -7.52
N SER A 145 -8.41 -3.65 -7.99
CA SER A 145 -7.79 -4.01 -9.28
C SER A 145 -6.28 -4.06 -9.15
N TRP A 146 -5.60 -4.43 -10.24
CA TRP A 146 -4.15 -4.29 -10.38
C TRP A 146 -3.86 -3.61 -11.73
N MET A 147 -2.94 -4.09 -12.56
CA MET A 147 -2.58 -3.46 -13.85
C MET A 147 -3.59 -3.73 -14.98
N GLN A 148 -4.61 -4.55 -14.74
CA GLN A 148 -5.66 -4.88 -15.70
C GLN A 148 -7.03 -4.74 -15.02
N PRO A 149 -8.09 -4.37 -15.78
CA PRO A 149 -9.46 -4.42 -15.27
C PRO A 149 -9.81 -5.82 -14.77
N THR A 150 -10.61 -5.88 -13.70
CA THR A 150 -11.31 -7.11 -13.31
C THR A 150 -12.60 -7.25 -14.15
N GLU A 151 -13.46 -8.22 -13.84
CA GLU A 151 -14.78 -8.33 -14.48
C GLU A 151 -15.77 -7.24 -14.01
N TRP A 152 -15.39 -6.40 -13.04
CA TRP A 152 -16.31 -5.47 -12.39
C TRP A 152 -15.73 -4.09 -12.05
N VAL A 153 -14.43 -3.85 -12.25
CA VAL A 153 -13.78 -2.53 -12.03
C VAL A 153 -12.65 -2.29 -13.02
N ASP A 154 -12.52 -1.06 -13.49
CA ASP A 154 -11.46 -0.61 -14.39
C ASP A 154 -10.17 -0.27 -13.63
N ALA A 155 -9.02 -0.57 -14.27
CA ALA A 155 -7.69 -0.35 -13.73
C ALA A 155 -7.01 0.91 -14.31
N ALA A 156 -6.13 1.52 -13.52
CA ALA A 156 -5.30 2.65 -13.92
C ALA A 156 -4.32 2.28 -15.04
N GLY A 157 -4.21 3.14 -16.05
CA GLY A 157 -3.29 2.94 -17.16
C GLY A 157 -3.71 1.89 -18.19
N ALA A 158 -4.79 1.16 -17.95
CA ALA A 158 -5.40 0.23 -18.90
C ALA A 158 -6.50 0.92 -19.73
N ALA A 159 -6.83 0.33 -20.88
CA ALA A 159 -8.01 0.76 -21.60
C ALA A 159 -9.28 0.47 -20.78
N PRO A 160 -10.21 1.42 -20.62
CA PRO A 160 -11.43 1.19 -19.87
C PRO A 160 -12.31 0.14 -20.55
N VAL A 161 -12.88 -0.76 -19.74
CA VAL A 161 -13.78 -1.84 -20.18
C VAL A 161 -15.21 -1.56 -19.73
N HIS A 162 -15.36 -1.03 -18.50
CA HIS A 162 -16.66 -0.83 -17.85
C HIS A 162 -17.07 0.64 -17.77
N GLY A 163 -16.12 1.56 -17.94
CA GLY A 163 -16.33 3.00 -17.70
C GLY A 163 -16.39 3.32 -16.21
N GLY A 164 -15.67 2.56 -15.38
CA GLY A 164 -15.57 2.72 -13.93
C GLY A 164 -15.91 1.43 -13.18
N LEU A 165 -16.88 1.49 -12.26
CA LEU A 165 -17.36 0.38 -11.44
C LEU A 165 -18.68 -0.16 -11.99
N THR A 166 -18.82 -1.48 -12.14
CA THR A 166 -20.10 -2.10 -12.57
C THR A 166 -21.12 -2.19 -11.43
N GLU A 167 -22.36 -2.53 -11.75
CA GLU A 167 -23.38 -2.81 -10.72
C GLU A 167 -22.98 -3.95 -9.77
N PHE A 168 -22.27 -4.96 -10.29
CA PHE A 168 -21.73 -6.03 -9.44
C PHE A 168 -20.60 -5.50 -8.55
N GLY A 169 -19.75 -4.61 -9.06
CA GLY A 169 -18.73 -3.94 -8.25
C GLY A 169 -19.33 -3.13 -7.08
N VAL A 170 -20.49 -2.49 -7.27
CA VAL A 170 -21.22 -1.83 -6.17
C VAL A 170 -21.65 -2.86 -5.10
N GLN A 171 -22.09 -4.06 -5.49
CA GLN A 171 -22.41 -5.13 -4.53
C GLN A 171 -21.16 -5.60 -3.76
N VAL A 172 -20.00 -5.68 -4.44
CA VAL A 172 -18.72 -6.00 -3.79
C VAL A 172 -18.36 -4.96 -2.74
N LEU A 173 -18.50 -3.64 -3.04
CA LEU A 173 -18.26 -2.57 -2.06
C LEU A 173 -19.17 -2.69 -0.83
N ASP A 174 -20.48 -2.89 -1.05
CA ASP A 174 -21.44 -3.06 0.06
C ASP A 174 -21.06 -4.27 0.93
N ARG A 175 -20.62 -5.37 0.30
CA ARG A 175 -20.21 -6.57 1.04
C ARG A 175 -18.94 -6.36 1.84
N LEU A 176 -17.90 -5.73 1.27
CA LEU A 176 -16.68 -5.37 1.98
C LEU A 176 -16.96 -4.47 3.19
N ALA A 177 -17.77 -3.44 3.00
CA ALA A 177 -18.16 -2.53 4.08
C ALA A 177 -18.88 -3.25 5.22
N ARG A 178 -19.83 -4.15 4.90
CA ARG A 178 -20.58 -4.94 5.91
C ARG A 178 -19.69 -5.93 6.68
N LEU A 179 -18.67 -6.48 6.04
CA LEU A 179 -17.74 -7.41 6.67
C LEU A 179 -16.66 -6.69 7.49
N GLY A 180 -16.46 -5.39 7.26
CA GLY A 180 -15.38 -4.64 7.90
C GLY A 180 -14.02 -4.91 7.25
N ALA A 181 -13.97 -4.97 5.91
CA ALA A 181 -12.75 -5.03 5.14
C ALA A 181 -12.43 -3.68 4.51
N LEU A 182 -11.17 -3.24 4.61
CA LEU A 182 -10.69 -1.99 4.03
C LEU A 182 -10.78 -2.05 2.50
N ILE A 183 -11.43 -1.05 1.92
CA ILE A 183 -11.53 -0.86 0.47
C ILE A 183 -10.32 -0.05 0.01
N ASP A 184 -9.50 -0.64 -0.87
CA ASP A 184 -8.32 0.00 -1.42
C ASP A 184 -8.49 0.29 -2.93
N VAL A 185 -8.40 1.58 -3.29
CA VAL A 185 -8.50 2.06 -4.67
C VAL A 185 -7.15 2.17 -5.39
N SER A 186 -6.05 1.77 -4.76
CA SER A 186 -4.79 1.66 -5.47
C SER A 186 -4.99 0.80 -6.72
N HIS A 187 -4.38 1.20 -7.83
CA HIS A 187 -4.58 0.60 -9.15
C HIS A 187 -5.94 0.83 -9.83
N CYS A 188 -6.95 1.39 -9.18
CA CYS A 188 -8.20 1.74 -9.87
C CYS A 188 -8.00 2.90 -10.86
N SER A 189 -8.76 2.89 -11.96
CA SER A 189 -8.85 4.08 -12.82
C SER A 189 -9.47 5.26 -12.07
N ASP A 190 -9.24 6.49 -12.53
CA ASP A 190 -9.83 7.69 -11.89
C ASP A 190 -11.36 7.54 -11.79
N ARG A 191 -11.98 7.12 -12.88
CA ARG A 191 -13.45 6.93 -12.91
C ARG A 191 -13.92 5.84 -11.94
N ALA A 192 -13.20 4.73 -11.84
CA ALA A 192 -13.53 3.68 -10.88
C ALA A 192 -13.36 4.19 -9.44
N THR A 193 -12.32 4.98 -9.18
CA THR A 193 -12.10 5.61 -7.87
C THR A 193 -13.23 6.57 -7.51
N GLU A 194 -13.71 7.42 -8.43
CA GLU A 194 -14.88 8.28 -8.23
C GLU A 194 -16.14 7.49 -7.84
N ASP A 195 -16.42 6.39 -8.57
CA ASP A 195 -17.56 5.53 -8.31
C ASP A 195 -17.47 4.85 -6.94
N VAL A 196 -16.28 4.32 -6.58
CA VAL A 196 -15.99 3.73 -5.26
C VAL A 196 -16.21 4.75 -4.14
N LEU A 197 -15.64 5.95 -4.27
CA LEU A 197 -15.79 7.02 -3.28
C LEU A 197 -17.24 7.48 -3.11
N THR A 198 -18.01 7.47 -4.19
CA THR A 198 -19.46 7.77 -4.14
C THR A 198 -20.20 6.69 -3.36
N GLY A 199 -19.92 5.42 -3.62
CA GLY A 199 -20.49 4.28 -2.89
C GLY A 199 -20.09 4.29 -1.40
N ALA A 200 -18.81 4.46 -1.12
CA ALA A 200 -18.25 4.46 0.24
C ALA A 200 -18.84 5.57 1.12
N ARG A 201 -19.04 6.79 0.58
CA ARG A 201 -19.73 7.89 1.28
C ARG A 201 -21.16 7.51 1.66
N SER A 202 -21.87 6.83 0.78
CA SER A 202 -23.25 6.37 1.05
C SER A 202 -23.30 5.29 2.13
N LEU A 203 -22.24 4.49 2.24
CA LEU A 203 -22.08 3.43 3.24
C LEU A 203 -21.48 3.95 4.56
N GLY A 204 -20.90 5.16 4.56
CA GLY A 204 -20.26 5.75 5.74
C GLY A 204 -18.95 5.08 6.12
N VAL A 205 -18.20 4.54 5.15
CA VAL A 205 -16.92 3.86 5.39
C VAL A 205 -15.75 4.61 4.74
N PRO A 206 -14.57 4.64 5.38
CA PRO A 206 -13.37 5.21 4.78
C PRO A 206 -12.83 4.34 3.64
N VAL A 207 -12.16 5.00 2.68
CA VAL A 207 -11.46 4.37 1.56
C VAL A 207 -9.98 4.66 1.68
N ALA A 208 -9.14 3.66 1.40
CA ALA A 208 -7.71 3.86 1.29
C ALA A 208 -7.24 3.84 -0.17
N ALA A 209 -6.17 4.58 -0.45
CA ALA A 209 -5.24 4.28 -1.52
C ALA A 209 -3.95 3.80 -0.84
N THR A 210 -3.80 2.50 -0.67
CA THR A 210 -2.76 1.94 0.20
C THR A 210 -1.34 2.25 -0.27
N HIS A 211 -1.15 2.40 -1.60
CA HIS A 211 0.14 2.70 -2.22
C HIS A 211 -0.04 3.50 -3.53
N SER A 212 -0.19 4.81 -3.39
CA SER A 212 -0.38 5.76 -4.51
C SER A 212 0.51 6.99 -4.31
N GLY A 213 0.36 7.98 -5.16
CA GLY A 213 1.07 9.26 -5.06
C GLY A 213 0.21 10.41 -5.57
N ALA A 214 0.78 11.62 -5.66
CA ALA A 214 0.14 12.80 -6.19
C ALA A 214 0.48 12.98 -7.68
N ARG A 215 -0.53 13.07 -8.54
CA ARG A 215 -0.34 13.27 -10.00
C ARG A 215 0.24 14.64 -10.30
N SER A 216 -0.07 15.63 -9.50
CA SER A 216 0.49 16.97 -9.61
C SER A 216 2.01 17.03 -9.36
N VAL A 217 2.60 16.03 -8.67
CA VAL A 217 4.05 15.89 -8.46
C VAL A 217 4.69 15.06 -9.59
N ALA A 218 4.06 13.97 -9.99
CA ALA A 218 4.52 13.12 -11.07
C ALA A 218 3.32 12.62 -11.90
N ASP A 219 3.24 13.03 -13.16
CA ASP A 219 2.14 12.64 -14.06
C ASP A 219 2.25 11.15 -14.44
N HIS A 220 1.62 10.33 -13.60
CA HIS A 220 1.53 8.89 -13.80
C HIS A 220 0.11 8.40 -13.49
N PRO A 221 -0.48 7.47 -14.27
CA PRO A 221 -1.84 6.99 -14.02
C PRO A 221 -2.04 6.30 -12.67
N ARG A 222 -0.97 5.83 -12.02
CA ARG A 222 -1.01 5.25 -10.66
C ARG A 222 -1.11 6.29 -9.55
N ASN A 223 -0.88 7.57 -9.88
CA ASN A 223 -0.99 8.68 -8.96
C ASN A 223 -2.38 9.31 -9.05
N LEU A 224 -2.87 9.83 -7.94
CA LEU A 224 -4.20 10.42 -7.83
C LEU A 224 -4.17 11.91 -8.17
N PRO A 225 -5.13 12.43 -8.94
CA PRO A 225 -5.33 13.86 -9.10
C PRO A 225 -5.86 14.48 -7.79
N ASP A 226 -5.72 15.79 -7.65
CA ASP A 226 -5.98 16.50 -6.40
C ASP A 226 -7.44 16.37 -5.93
N ASP A 227 -8.41 16.36 -6.85
CA ASP A 227 -9.83 16.16 -6.56
C ASP A 227 -10.13 14.77 -5.97
N LEU A 228 -9.40 13.73 -6.38
CA LEU A 228 -9.52 12.40 -5.79
C LEU A 228 -8.81 12.32 -4.43
N LEU A 229 -7.70 13.04 -4.22
CA LEU A 229 -7.07 13.16 -2.91
C LEU A 229 -8.03 13.80 -1.90
N GLU A 230 -8.69 14.91 -2.27
CA GLU A 230 -9.74 15.56 -1.47
C GLU A 230 -10.94 14.63 -1.22
N ALA A 231 -11.34 13.88 -2.24
CA ALA A 231 -12.49 12.98 -2.14
C ALA A 231 -12.23 11.76 -1.24
N ILE A 232 -10.98 11.23 -1.18
CA ILE A 232 -10.56 10.21 -0.22
C ILE A 232 -10.60 10.78 1.20
N ALA A 233 -10.04 11.98 1.41
CA ALA A 233 -10.09 12.65 2.70
C ALA A 233 -11.54 12.86 3.19
N ALA A 234 -12.46 13.20 2.29
CA ALA A 234 -13.88 13.38 2.60
C ALA A 234 -14.60 12.07 3.01
N THR A 235 -13.98 10.90 2.84
CA THR A 235 -14.46 9.62 3.42
C THR A 235 -13.80 9.29 4.75
N ASP A 236 -13.01 10.19 5.34
CA ASP A 236 -12.11 9.90 6.46
C ASP A 236 -10.99 8.89 6.12
N GLY A 237 -10.72 8.74 4.84
CA GLY A 237 -9.77 7.79 4.27
C GLY A 237 -8.31 8.21 4.39
N ILE A 238 -7.43 7.49 3.70
CA ILE A 238 -5.98 7.70 3.74
C ILE A 238 -5.31 7.39 2.39
N VAL A 239 -4.24 8.12 2.08
CA VAL A 239 -3.36 7.87 0.94
C VAL A 239 -1.97 7.48 1.47
N GLY A 240 -1.57 6.24 1.24
CA GLY A 240 -0.22 5.74 1.45
C GLY A 240 0.69 6.14 0.29
N ILE A 241 1.82 6.75 0.59
CA ILE A 241 2.76 7.20 -0.43
C ILE A 241 3.63 6.04 -0.90
N ASN A 242 3.51 5.73 -2.20
CA ASN A 242 4.29 4.70 -2.87
C ASN A 242 5.76 5.14 -3.06
N PHE A 243 6.71 4.20 -2.97
CA PHE A 243 8.13 4.49 -3.10
C PHE A 243 8.72 4.05 -4.45
N PHE A 244 7.92 3.47 -5.33
CA PHE A 244 8.41 3.05 -6.63
C PHE A 244 8.89 4.24 -7.47
N SER A 245 10.18 4.25 -7.80
CA SER A 245 10.81 5.31 -8.60
C SER A 245 10.03 5.69 -9.85
N ALA A 246 9.40 4.70 -10.51
CA ALA A 246 8.65 4.93 -11.75
C ALA A 246 7.31 5.65 -11.53
N TYR A 247 6.76 5.65 -10.32
CA TYR A 247 5.51 6.35 -10.02
C TYR A 247 5.74 7.73 -9.41
N ILE A 248 6.84 7.91 -8.69
CA ILE A 248 7.14 9.17 -8.00
C ILE A 248 7.96 10.16 -8.82
N ASP A 249 8.53 9.72 -9.96
CA ASP A 249 9.25 10.62 -10.90
C ASP A 249 8.83 10.33 -12.35
N GLU A 250 8.32 11.36 -13.01
CA GLU A 250 7.78 11.25 -14.37
C GLU A 250 8.84 10.89 -15.41
N ALA A 251 10.06 11.43 -15.29
CA ALA A 251 11.14 11.17 -16.24
C ALA A 251 11.61 9.71 -16.10
N PHE A 252 11.78 9.24 -14.87
CA PHE A 252 12.11 7.86 -14.59
C PHE A 252 10.99 6.92 -15.08
N GLY A 253 9.72 7.24 -14.80
CA GLY A 253 8.56 6.46 -15.25
C GLY A 253 8.48 6.30 -16.78
N ARG A 254 8.80 7.36 -17.55
CA ARG A 254 8.90 7.25 -19.01
C ARG A 254 10.01 6.29 -19.44
N GLY A 255 11.19 6.42 -18.85
CA GLY A 255 12.33 5.54 -19.12
C GLY A 255 12.04 4.08 -18.73
N PHE A 256 11.44 3.89 -17.56
CA PHE A 256 11.02 2.57 -17.07
C PHE A 256 10.11 1.85 -18.05
N ARG A 257 9.06 2.51 -18.56
CA ARG A 257 8.16 1.91 -19.57
C ARG A 257 8.91 1.48 -20.84
N GLN A 258 9.91 2.23 -21.29
CA GLN A 258 10.73 1.87 -22.46
C GLN A 258 11.60 0.64 -22.19
N ILE A 259 12.17 0.55 -20.99
CA ILE A 259 12.94 -0.63 -20.57
C ILE A 259 12.02 -1.84 -20.42
N GLN A 260 10.91 -1.69 -19.70
CA GLN A 260 9.92 -2.76 -19.48
C GLN A 260 9.42 -3.37 -20.79
N ALA A 261 9.16 -2.53 -21.81
CA ALA A 261 8.72 -2.98 -23.12
C ALA A 261 9.73 -3.93 -23.81
N ARG A 262 11.03 -3.86 -23.50
CA ARG A 262 12.07 -4.76 -24.02
C ARG A 262 12.04 -6.14 -23.35
N PHE A 263 11.51 -6.21 -22.12
CA PHE A 263 11.34 -7.45 -21.38
C PHE A 263 9.97 -8.12 -21.63
N ALA A 264 9.02 -7.41 -22.30
CA ALA A 264 7.80 -8.02 -22.81
C ALA A 264 8.14 -8.84 -24.10
N PRO A 265 7.60 -10.07 -24.30
CA PRO A 265 6.25 -10.52 -23.98
C PRO A 265 6.19 -11.56 -22.85
N ALA A 266 7.31 -11.89 -22.23
CA ALA A 266 7.30 -12.82 -21.12
C ALA A 266 7.03 -12.03 -19.83
N TYR A 267 5.79 -12.08 -19.35
CA TYR A 267 5.43 -11.66 -18.01
C TYR A 267 5.95 -12.63 -16.91
N SER A 268 7.04 -13.27 -17.16
CA SER A 268 7.88 -13.72 -16.07
C SER A 268 8.70 -12.49 -15.66
N TRP A 269 8.23 -11.79 -14.65
CA TRP A 269 8.94 -10.68 -14.07
C TRP A 269 10.27 -11.20 -13.51
N ASN A 270 11.31 -11.17 -14.34
CA ASN A 270 12.65 -11.21 -13.80
C ASN A 270 12.91 -9.81 -13.24
N LEU A 271 12.36 -9.56 -12.02
CA LEU A 271 12.43 -8.27 -11.34
C LEU A 271 13.89 -7.83 -11.19
N ASP A 272 14.80 -8.75 -10.94
CA ASP A 272 16.24 -8.48 -10.82
C ASP A 272 16.82 -7.95 -12.13
N ALA A 273 16.55 -8.62 -13.25
CA ALA A 273 17.05 -8.18 -14.55
C ALA A 273 16.44 -6.82 -14.99
N LEU A 274 15.18 -6.58 -14.66
CA LEU A 274 14.50 -5.30 -14.92
C LEU A 274 15.09 -4.18 -14.05
N GLY A 275 15.28 -4.42 -12.76
CA GLY A 275 15.91 -3.50 -11.82
C GLY A 275 17.35 -3.17 -12.21
N ASP A 276 18.13 -4.18 -12.60
CA ASP A 276 19.48 -4.01 -13.13
C ASP A 276 19.54 -3.15 -14.39
N ALA A 277 18.59 -3.35 -15.32
CA ALA A 277 18.51 -2.53 -16.52
C ALA A 277 18.16 -1.09 -16.20
N CYS A 278 17.19 -0.86 -15.32
CA CYS A 278 16.84 0.48 -14.84
C CYS A 278 18.04 1.17 -14.18
N SER A 279 18.75 0.48 -13.30
CA SER A 279 19.90 1.03 -12.57
C SER A 279 21.07 1.41 -13.50
N ARG A 280 21.23 0.71 -14.63
CA ARG A 280 22.27 1.02 -15.62
C ARG A 280 21.89 2.14 -16.56
N GLU A 281 20.62 2.30 -16.90
CA GLU A 281 20.17 3.14 -18.01
C GLU A 281 19.46 4.41 -17.58
N LEU A 282 18.92 4.46 -16.35
CA LEU A 282 18.17 5.59 -15.86
C LEU A 282 18.94 6.33 -14.76
N THR A 283 18.74 7.64 -14.69
CA THR A 283 19.24 8.44 -13.57
C THR A 283 18.45 8.08 -12.32
N PRO A 284 19.09 7.77 -11.18
CA PRO A 284 18.40 7.50 -9.94
C PRO A 284 17.46 8.65 -9.54
N VAL A 285 16.29 8.30 -9.02
CA VAL A 285 15.32 9.26 -8.52
C VAL A 285 15.81 9.84 -7.19
N PRO A 286 15.86 11.16 -7.00
CA PRO A 286 16.25 11.75 -5.73
C PRO A 286 15.30 11.32 -4.60
N PHE A 287 15.84 11.07 -3.41
CA PHE A 287 15.08 10.75 -2.19
C PHE A 287 13.96 11.76 -1.89
N ASP A 288 14.22 13.04 -2.17
CA ASP A 288 13.29 14.14 -1.94
C ASP A 288 11.95 14.00 -2.68
N ARG A 289 11.89 13.19 -3.74
CA ARG A 289 10.63 12.93 -4.45
C ARG A 289 9.56 12.30 -3.55
N ILE A 290 9.94 11.38 -2.65
CA ILE A 290 8.99 10.83 -1.67
C ILE A 290 8.44 11.96 -0.79
N LEU A 291 9.32 12.84 -0.29
CA LEU A 291 8.94 13.93 0.59
C LEU A 291 8.02 14.93 -0.11
N GLU A 292 8.27 15.23 -1.39
CA GLU A 292 7.41 16.09 -2.21
C GLU A 292 6.01 15.53 -2.38
N HIS A 293 5.86 14.21 -2.59
CA HIS A 293 4.56 13.55 -2.64
C HIS A 293 3.83 13.65 -1.28
N VAL A 294 4.54 13.41 -0.17
CA VAL A 294 3.95 13.54 1.18
C VAL A 294 3.47 14.97 1.43
N GLU A 295 4.30 15.98 1.13
CA GLU A 295 3.95 17.40 1.29
C GLU A 295 2.73 17.78 0.45
N HIS A 296 2.69 17.33 -0.81
CA HIS A 296 1.58 17.64 -1.71
C HIS A 296 0.27 17.01 -1.21
N VAL A 297 0.27 15.71 -0.92
CA VAL A 297 -0.93 15.03 -0.39
C VAL A 297 -1.38 15.66 0.92
N GLN A 298 -0.44 15.98 1.84
CA GLN A 298 -0.79 16.69 3.06
C GLN A 298 -1.42 18.06 2.79
N SER A 299 -0.91 18.80 1.80
CA SER A 299 -1.41 20.13 1.48
C SER A 299 -2.83 20.11 0.90
N VAL A 300 -3.19 19.05 0.16
CA VAL A 300 -4.48 18.88 -0.51
C VAL A 300 -5.48 18.15 0.38
N ALA A 301 -5.13 17.00 0.89
CA ALA A 301 -6.03 16.13 1.67
C ALA A 301 -6.00 16.43 3.18
N GLY A 302 -4.96 17.09 3.68
CA GLY A 302 -4.74 17.33 5.10
C GLY A 302 -3.87 16.29 5.78
N ALA A 303 -3.27 16.68 6.92
CA ALA A 303 -2.29 15.86 7.67
C ALA A 303 -2.88 14.54 8.21
N ALA A 304 -4.20 14.45 8.36
CA ALA A 304 -4.88 13.25 8.83
C ALA A 304 -5.06 12.15 7.75
N HIS A 305 -4.73 12.43 6.49
CA HIS A 305 -5.09 11.60 5.35
C HIS A 305 -3.90 11.15 4.50
N VAL A 306 -2.69 11.22 5.03
CA VAL A 306 -1.45 10.76 4.37
C VAL A 306 -0.67 9.82 5.28
N GLY A 307 -0.05 8.79 4.71
CA GLY A 307 0.75 7.81 5.44
C GLY A 307 1.80 7.12 4.56
N LEU A 308 2.51 6.16 5.13
CA LEU A 308 3.40 5.27 4.39
C LEU A 308 2.59 4.26 3.58
N GLY A 309 3.06 3.92 2.38
CA GLY A 309 2.51 2.89 1.51
C GLY A 309 3.61 2.42 0.57
N SER A 310 4.65 1.80 1.12
CA SER A 310 5.97 1.67 0.52
C SER A 310 6.00 0.90 -0.80
N ASP A 311 5.14 -0.09 -0.92
CA ASP A 311 5.16 -1.07 -2.01
C ASP A 311 6.50 -1.90 -2.00
N PHE A 312 7.10 -2.05 -0.80
CA PHE A 312 8.30 -2.85 -0.62
C PHE A 312 8.07 -4.30 -1.06
N ASP A 313 9.05 -4.88 -1.68
CA ASP A 313 9.04 -6.19 -2.33
C ASP A 313 8.17 -6.30 -3.60
N GLY A 314 7.28 -5.32 -3.88
CA GLY A 314 6.50 -5.22 -5.12
C GLY A 314 7.18 -4.37 -6.21
N VAL A 315 8.24 -3.63 -5.87
CA VAL A 315 8.91 -2.68 -6.78
C VAL A 315 10.34 -3.08 -7.10
N VAL A 316 10.79 -2.73 -8.30
CA VAL A 316 12.14 -3.09 -8.80
C VAL A 316 13.18 -2.00 -8.56
N THR A 317 12.75 -0.78 -8.24
CA THR A 317 13.65 0.35 -7.97
C THR A 317 13.07 1.26 -6.91
N LEU A 318 13.94 1.71 -6.01
CA LEU A 318 13.64 2.70 -4.98
C LEU A 318 14.44 3.98 -5.24
N PRO A 319 14.03 5.14 -4.68
CA PRO A 319 14.78 6.37 -4.76
C PRO A 319 16.18 6.25 -4.14
N ASP A 320 17.11 7.09 -4.60
CA ASP A 320 18.48 7.10 -4.12
C ASP A 320 18.53 7.31 -2.60
N GLY A 321 19.28 6.41 -1.94
CA GLY A 321 19.42 6.43 -0.49
C GLY A 321 18.28 5.78 0.31
N LEU A 322 17.28 5.20 -0.35
CA LEU A 322 16.31 4.30 0.25
C LEU A 322 16.55 2.90 -0.34
N ARG A 323 16.95 1.94 0.46
CA ARG A 323 17.31 0.58 0.00
C ARG A 323 16.33 -0.48 0.45
N ASP A 324 15.82 -0.29 1.65
CA ASP A 324 14.88 -1.22 2.29
C ASP A 324 14.20 -0.56 3.50
N VAL A 325 13.39 -1.32 4.22
CA VAL A 325 12.64 -0.85 5.38
C VAL A 325 13.51 -0.26 6.50
N ALA A 326 14.80 -0.64 6.60
CA ALA A 326 15.71 -0.10 7.62
C ALA A 326 16.02 1.39 7.41
N ASP A 327 15.78 1.93 6.21
CA ASP A 327 15.99 3.33 5.88
C ASP A 327 14.76 4.24 6.18
N LEU A 328 13.62 3.71 6.69
CA LEU A 328 12.42 4.52 7.05
C LEU A 328 12.70 5.72 7.96
N PRO A 329 13.63 5.65 8.96
CA PRO A 329 13.95 6.82 9.80
C PRO A 329 14.40 8.04 9.00
N ARG A 330 14.98 7.86 7.79
CA ARG A 330 15.39 8.95 6.90
C ARG A 330 14.20 9.76 6.39
N ILE A 331 13.05 9.10 6.15
CA ILE A 331 11.81 9.80 5.72
C ILE A 331 11.37 10.73 6.85
N THR A 332 11.37 10.25 8.09
CA THR A 332 11.02 11.06 9.26
C THR A 332 11.95 12.26 9.43
N ALA A 333 13.26 12.04 9.30
CA ALA A 333 14.25 13.13 9.39
C ALA A 333 14.06 14.13 8.24
N GLY A 334 13.80 13.66 7.02
CA GLY A 334 13.55 14.51 5.85
C GLY A 334 12.29 15.37 6.00
N LEU A 335 11.19 14.81 6.46
CA LEU A 335 9.94 15.54 6.72
C LEU A 335 10.11 16.56 7.87
N ALA A 336 10.81 16.19 8.95
CA ALA A 336 11.14 17.12 10.02
C ALA A 336 11.95 18.32 9.54
N ALA A 337 12.95 18.09 8.67
CA ALA A 337 13.74 19.16 8.05
C ALA A 337 12.90 20.07 7.14
N ARG A 338 11.77 19.59 6.61
CA ARG A 338 10.80 20.34 5.81
C ARG A 338 9.71 21.01 6.66
N GLY A 339 9.81 20.93 7.99
CA GLY A 339 8.94 21.68 8.93
C GLY A 339 7.74 20.89 9.44
N PHE A 340 7.68 19.59 9.23
CA PHE A 340 6.66 18.75 9.87
C PHE A 340 6.90 18.75 11.39
N ASP A 341 5.87 19.07 12.14
CA ASP A 341 5.91 19.01 13.61
C ASP A 341 5.68 17.57 14.13
N GLU A 342 5.86 17.36 15.43
CA GLU A 342 5.68 16.04 16.04
C GLU A 342 4.30 15.44 15.79
N PRO A 343 3.16 16.16 15.94
CA PRO A 343 1.85 15.62 15.60
C PRO A 343 1.73 15.15 14.16
N ALA A 344 2.21 15.94 13.20
CA ALA A 344 2.14 15.60 11.76
C ALA A 344 3.02 14.39 11.44
N LEU A 345 4.21 14.27 12.03
CA LEU A 345 5.08 13.11 11.85
C LEU A 345 4.44 11.83 12.42
N ARG A 346 3.89 11.88 13.64
CA ARG A 346 3.20 10.71 14.23
C ARG A 346 1.97 10.30 13.43
N ALA A 347 1.22 11.26 12.91
CA ALA A 347 0.08 11.04 12.05
C ALA A 347 0.50 10.28 10.78
N PHE A 348 1.50 10.80 10.06
CA PHE A 348 2.05 10.20 8.84
C PHE A 348 2.64 8.80 9.09
N LEU A 349 3.41 8.63 10.17
CA LEU A 349 4.09 7.37 10.46
C LEU A 349 3.12 6.20 10.70
N GLY A 350 1.97 6.43 11.37
CA GLY A 350 1.06 5.32 11.60
C GLY A 350 -0.27 5.67 12.24
N SER A 351 -0.40 6.80 12.97
CA SER A 351 -1.66 7.10 13.66
C SER A 351 -2.84 7.26 12.70
N ASN A 352 -2.59 7.76 11.47
CA ASN A 352 -3.62 7.86 10.43
C ASN A 352 -4.09 6.47 9.97
N TRP A 353 -3.16 5.52 9.80
CA TRP A 353 -3.48 4.13 9.47
C TRP A 353 -4.29 3.46 10.57
N LEU A 354 -3.87 3.61 11.84
CA LEU A 354 -4.62 3.05 12.98
C LEU A 354 -6.06 3.57 12.99
N ARG A 355 -6.25 4.89 12.90
CA ARG A 355 -7.59 5.51 12.85
C ARG A 355 -8.44 4.93 11.72
N THR A 356 -7.89 4.83 10.50
CA THR A 356 -8.63 4.33 9.34
C THR A 356 -8.99 2.85 9.50
N LEU A 357 -8.07 2.02 9.98
CA LEU A 357 -8.32 0.59 10.21
C LEU A 357 -9.30 0.36 11.35
N GLU A 358 -9.20 1.10 12.46
CA GLU A 358 -10.16 1.03 13.58
C GLU A 358 -11.58 1.40 13.16
N ALA A 359 -11.74 2.32 12.20
CA ALA A 359 -13.05 2.71 11.68
C ALA A 359 -13.68 1.66 10.75
N VAL A 360 -12.90 0.73 10.21
CA VAL A 360 -13.35 -0.28 9.24
C VAL A 360 -13.49 -1.66 9.85
N LEU A 361 -12.48 -2.09 10.62
CA LEU A 361 -12.40 -3.47 11.14
C LEU A 361 -13.57 -3.81 12.08
N PRO A 362 -14.06 -5.07 12.06
CA PRO A 362 -15.20 -5.51 12.86
C PRO A 362 -14.93 -5.50 14.36
#